data_0373a9d422eee3f5f362bbc1de58e2ec
#
_entry.id   0373a9d422eee3f5f362bbc1de58e2ec
#
_cell.length_a   1.000
_cell.length_b   1.000
_cell.length_c   1.000
_cell.angle_alpha   90.00
_cell.angle_beta   90.00
_cell.angle_gamma   90.00
#
_symmetry.space_group_name_H-M   'P 1'
#
loop_
_entity.id
_entity.type
_entity.pdbx_description
1 polymer ?
#
loop_
_entity_poly.entity_id
_entity_poly.type
_entity_poly.pdbx_seq_one_letter_code
_entity_poly.pdbx_strand_id
1 'polypeptide(L)'
;QYWNEKWYSEMVSGLAYLPMETQMAKDYFREMNYCVAFAFANRQLMMTRICEAIQAVKPETDFEPMINIAHNYAAWENHFDQDVIVHRKGATRAYEGEIGIIPGSMGTKSYIVEGLGNPESFKSCSHGAGRLMGRKDACRRLSLDEEKERMNQQGIIHGLRSQDELDEASGAYKDIAQVIANERDLVKPLVELAPMAVIKG
;
A
#
# COMPACT_ATOMS: atom_id res chain seq x y z
N GLN A 1 -24.93 4.46 9.13
CA GLN A 1 -25.97 5.42 8.69
C GLN A 1 -26.88 5.82 9.85
N TYR A 2 -27.43 4.89 10.63
CA TYR A 2 -28.33 5.18 11.79
C TYR A 2 -27.73 6.16 12.80
N TRP A 3 -26.46 5.98 13.18
CA TRP A 3 -25.77 6.87 14.13
C TRP A 3 -25.49 8.25 13.53
N ASN A 4 -25.19 8.30 12.23
CA ASN A 4 -25.00 9.56 11.53
C ASN A 4 -26.29 10.38 11.47
N GLU A 5 -27.40 9.76 11.17
CA GLU A 5 -28.72 10.39 11.15
C GLU A 5 -29.15 10.89 12.54
N LYS A 6 -28.78 10.14 13.59
CA LYS A 6 -29.12 10.49 14.96
C LYS A 6 -28.31 11.65 15.53
N TRP A 7 -27.01 11.73 15.20
CA TRP A 7 -26.07 12.68 15.82
C TRP A 7 -25.68 13.84 14.91
N TYR A 8 -25.87 13.72 13.60
CA TYR A 8 -25.46 14.73 12.62
C TYR A 8 -26.43 14.83 11.46
N SER A 9 -27.17 15.93 11.42
CA SER A 9 -28.02 16.30 10.29
C SER A 9 -27.22 16.85 9.09
N GLU A 10 -25.94 17.19 9.25
CA GLU A 10 -25.10 17.86 8.24
C GLU A 10 -23.87 17.08 7.80
N MET A 11 -23.89 15.75 7.88
CA MET A 11 -22.75 14.95 7.49
C MET A 11 -22.48 14.99 5.98
N VAL A 12 -21.20 15.14 5.65
CA VAL A 12 -20.73 14.93 4.27
C VAL A 12 -21.02 13.48 3.87
N SER A 13 -21.72 13.30 2.75
CA SER A 13 -22.07 11.97 2.23
C SER A 13 -20.82 11.10 2.07
N GLY A 14 -20.87 9.89 2.65
CA GLY A 14 -19.79 8.91 2.60
C GLY A 14 -18.77 9.01 3.74
N LEU A 15 -18.89 9.98 4.64
CA LEU A 15 -18.04 10.09 5.84
C LEU A 15 -18.87 9.80 7.09
N ALA A 16 -18.84 8.53 7.53
CA ALA A 16 -19.47 8.08 8.76
C ALA A 16 -18.46 8.03 9.90
N TYR A 17 -18.90 8.34 11.13
CA TYR A 17 -18.08 8.07 12.31
C TYR A 17 -18.93 7.39 13.39
N LEU A 18 -18.26 6.69 14.28
CA LEU A 18 -18.86 5.98 15.42
C LEU A 18 -18.18 6.44 16.70
N PRO A 19 -18.92 6.96 17.69
CA PRO A 19 -18.38 7.23 19.01
C PRO A 19 -17.81 5.95 19.65
N MET A 20 -16.58 5.98 20.15
CA MET A 20 -15.83 4.78 20.58
C MET A 20 -16.44 4.08 21.81
N GLU A 21 -17.20 4.79 22.61
CA GLU A 21 -17.94 4.22 23.75
C GLU A 21 -19.10 3.32 23.33
N THR A 22 -19.54 3.38 22.08
CA THR A 22 -20.67 2.60 21.57
C THR A 22 -20.31 1.14 21.30
N GLN A 23 -21.28 0.24 21.44
CA GLN A 23 -21.09 -1.17 21.05
C GLN A 23 -20.80 -1.30 19.54
N MET A 24 -21.44 -0.49 18.71
CA MET A 24 -21.19 -0.50 17.25
C MET A 24 -19.75 -0.16 16.89
N ALA A 25 -19.12 0.82 17.55
CA ALA A 25 -17.73 1.14 17.34
C ALA A 25 -16.81 -0.01 17.75
N LYS A 26 -17.07 -0.64 18.89
CA LYS A 26 -16.33 -1.81 19.36
C LYS A 26 -16.44 -3.00 18.41
N ASP A 27 -17.65 -3.27 17.91
CA ASP A 27 -17.89 -4.34 16.94
C ASP A 27 -17.19 -4.06 15.61
N TYR A 28 -17.31 -2.83 15.09
CA TYR A 28 -16.57 -2.40 13.89
C TYR A 28 -15.05 -2.58 14.04
N PHE A 29 -14.50 -2.16 15.19
CA PHE A 29 -13.07 -2.26 15.44
C PHE A 29 -12.60 -3.72 15.50
N ARG A 30 -13.39 -4.60 16.12
CA ARG A 30 -13.13 -6.04 16.17
C ARG A 30 -13.16 -6.67 14.76
N GLU A 31 -14.16 -6.35 13.95
CA GLU A 31 -14.31 -6.87 12.59
C GLU A 31 -13.21 -6.35 11.67
N MET A 32 -12.86 -5.07 11.78
CA MET A 32 -11.74 -4.49 11.06
C MET A 32 -10.43 -5.22 11.40
N ASN A 33 -10.14 -5.45 12.69
CA ASN A 33 -8.95 -6.18 13.11
C ASN A 33 -8.93 -7.62 12.60
N TYR A 34 -10.08 -8.29 12.54
CA TYR A 34 -10.20 -9.60 11.90
C TYR A 34 -9.81 -9.54 10.43
N CYS A 35 -10.32 -8.56 9.68
CA CYS A 35 -9.97 -8.36 8.26
C CYS A 35 -8.47 -8.04 8.08
N VAL A 36 -7.88 -7.27 8.98
CA VAL A 36 -6.44 -7.00 8.98
C VAL A 36 -5.64 -8.28 9.20
N ALA A 37 -6.01 -9.09 10.20
CA ALA A 37 -5.36 -10.38 10.45
C ALA A 37 -5.50 -11.35 9.27
N PHE A 38 -6.69 -11.40 8.65
CA PHE A 38 -6.91 -12.18 7.43
C PHE A 38 -6.00 -11.71 6.29
N ALA A 39 -5.89 -10.39 6.08
CA ALA A 39 -5.02 -9.83 5.04
C ALA A 39 -3.54 -10.16 5.26
N PHE A 40 -3.06 -10.16 6.51
CA PHE A 40 -1.71 -10.60 6.85
C PHE A 40 -1.49 -12.08 6.51
N ALA A 41 -2.41 -12.96 6.94
CA ALA A 41 -2.35 -14.39 6.67
C ALA A 41 -2.42 -14.70 5.16
N ASN A 42 -3.29 -14.00 4.43
CA ASN A 42 -3.41 -14.15 2.98
C ASN A 42 -2.11 -13.80 2.26
N ARG A 43 -1.50 -12.64 2.57
CA ARG A 43 -0.22 -12.25 1.97
C ARG A 43 0.90 -13.23 2.34
N GLN A 44 0.92 -13.72 3.58
CA GLN A 44 1.89 -14.73 4.00
C GLN A 44 1.75 -16.02 3.18
N LEU A 45 0.52 -16.50 2.97
CA LEU A 45 0.25 -17.69 2.16
C LEU A 45 0.65 -17.48 0.70
N MET A 46 0.30 -16.33 0.11
CA MET A 46 0.70 -15.97 -1.25
C MET A 46 2.23 -15.97 -1.40
N MET A 47 2.95 -15.37 -0.47
CA MET A 47 4.42 -15.35 -0.49
C MET A 47 4.99 -16.75 -0.36
N THR A 48 4.46 -17.59 0.53
CA THR A 48 4.87 -18.99 0.66
C THR A 48 4.73 -19.72 -0.67
N ARG A 49 3.60 -19.56 -1.38
CA ARG A 49 3.38 -20.20 -2.69
C ARG A 49 4.33 -19.67 -3.78
N ILE A 50 4.66 -18.38 -3.74
CA ILE A 50 5.63 -17.79 -4.66
C ILE A 50 7.02 -18.37 -4.40
N CYS A 51 7.45 -18.46 -3.14
CA CYS A 51 8.73 -19.05 -2.77
C CYS A 51 8.82 -20.53 -3.19
N GLU A 52 7.77 -21.33 -2.94
CA GLU A 52 7.68 -22.72 -3.38
C GLU A 52 7.82 -22.84 -4.91
N ALA A 53 7.13 -21.98 -5.67
CA ALA A 53 7.18 -21.98 -7.14
C ALA A 53 8.58 -21.60 -7.67
N ILE A 54 9.25 -20.65 -7.05
CA ILE A 54 10.62 -20.26 -7.42
C ILE A 54 11.58 -21.39 -7.10
N GLN A 55 11.52 -21.99 -5.90
CA GLN A 55 12.39 -23.09 -5.49
C GLN A 55 12.16 -24.36 -6.31
N ALA A 56 10.97 -24.57 -6.86
CA ALA A 56 10.72 -25.68 -7.79
C ALA A 56 11.53 -25.55 -9.09
N VAL A 57 11.88 -24.34 -9.50
CA VAL A 57 12.68 -24.06 -10.70
C VAL A 57 14.15 -23.85 -10.35
N LYS A 58 14.42 -23.22 -9.19
CA LYS A 58 15.75 -22.86 -8.71
C LYS A 58 15.91 -23.23 -7.23
N PRO A 59 16.20 -24.51 -6.91
CA PRO A 59 16.19 -25.03 -5.55
C PRO A 59 17.15 -24.32 -4.58
N GLU A 60 18.24 -23.74 -5.10
CA GLU A 60 19.26 -23.03 -4.30
C GLU A 60 18.86 -21.60 -3.92
N THR A 61 17.64 -21.17 -4.23
CA THR A 61 17.20 -19.81 -3.89
C THR A 61 16.89 -19.69 -2.41
N ASP A 62 17.57 -18.78 -1.73
CA ASP A 62 17.27 -18.34 -0.38
C ASP A 62 16.38 -17.09 -0.40
N PHE A 63 15.59 -16.91 0.64
CA PHE A 63 14.68 -15.79 0.79
C PHE A 63 14.92 -15.07 2.12
N GLU A 64 15.00 -13.75 2.06
CA GLU A 64 14.99 -12.91 3.23
C GLU A 64 13.63 -12.92 3.94
N PRO A 65 13.57 -12.58 5.24
CA PRO A 65 12.32 -12.47 5.96
C PRO A 65 11.33 -11.54 5.25
N MET A 66 10.07 -11.98 5.16
CA MET A 66 9.01 -11.22 4.51
C MET A 66 8.71 -9.92 5.23
N ILE A 67 8.74 -8.79 4.53
CA ILE A 67 8.19 -7.52 4.99
C ILE A 67 6.69 -7.54 4.74
N ASN A 68 5.88 -7.60 5.81
CA ASN A 68 4.42 -7.70 5.72
C ASN A 68 3.78 -6.59 6.56
N ILE A 69 3.32 -5.54 5.92
CA ILE A 69 2.79 -4.33 6.55
C ILE A 69 1.34 -4.06 6.17
N ALA A 70 0.58 -3.42 7.06
CA ALA A 70 -0.77 -2.98 6.80
C ALA A 70 -0.80 -1.51 6.35
N HIS A 71 -1.75 -1.17 5.47
CA HIS A 71 -1.95 0.19 4.95
C HIS A 71 -3.43 0.61 4.92
N ASN A 72 -4.32 -0.23 5.44
CA ASN A 72 -5.75 0.05 5.59
C ASN A 72 -6.20 -0.47 6.96
N TYR A 73 -6.08 0.35 8.00
CA TYR A 73 -6.48 -0.03 9.36
C TYR A 73 -6.57 1.21 10.26
N ALA A 74 -7.10 1.01 11.46
CA ALA A 74 -7.05 1.97 12.55
C ALA A 74 -6.43 1.30 13.79
N ALA A 75 -5.65 2.03 14.55
CA ALA A 75 -5.03 1.54 15.77
C ALA A 75 -5.01 2.61 16.86
N TRP A 76 -5.09 2.18 18.11
CA TRP A 76 -4.79 3.05 19.25
C TRP A 76 -3.28 3.31 19.31
N GLU A 77 -2.91 4.56 19.33
CA GLU A 77 -1.52 5.01 19.39
C GLU A 77 -1.41 6.25 20.30
N ASN A 78 -0.26 6.44 20.92
CA ASN A 78 0.02 7.65 21.68
C ASN A 78 0.78 8.65 20.80
N HIS A 79 0.18 9.83 20.61
CA HIS A 79 0.77 10.93 19.87
C HIS A 79 0.53 12.24 20.63
N PHE A 80 1.56 13.04 20.77
CA PHE A 80 1.49 14.34 21.48
C PHE A 80 0.91 14.19 22.91
N ASP A 81 1.32 13.13 23.61
CA ASP A 81 0.86 12.75 24.96
C ASP A 81 -0.65 12.46 25.06
N GLN A 82 -1.29 12.14 23.93
CA GLN A 82 -2.70 11.78 23.87
C GLN A 82 -2.87 10.40 23.22
N ASP A 83 -3.77 9.60 23.78
CA ASP A 83 -4.19 8.35 23.15
C ASP A 83 -5.24 8.66 22.08
N VAL A 84 -4.90 8.35 20.84
CA VAL A 84 -5.71 8.62 19.67
C VAL A 84 -5.89 7.38 18.81
N ILE A 85 -6.93 7.34 18.00
CA ILE A 85 -7.10 6.31 16.98
C ILE A 85 -6.56 6.85 15.66
N VAL A 86 -5.42 6.33 15.24
CA VAL A 86 -4.81 6.69 13.96
C VAL A 86 -5.38 5.82 12.85
N HIS A 87 -6.05 6.44 11.90
CA HIS A 87 -6.56 5.78 10.69
C HIS A 87 -5.53 5.91 9.58
N ARG A 88 -5.08 4.77 9.05
CA ARG A 88 -4.21 4.74 7.87
C ARG A 88 -4.94 4.13 6.68
N LYS A 89 -5.10 4.92 5.63
CA LYS A 89 -5.59 4.49 4.32
C LYS A 89 -4.77 5.21 3.26
N GLY A 90 -3.98 4.45 2.51
CA GLY A 90 -2.99 5.06 1.61
C GLY A 90 -1.75 5.59 2.33
N ALA A 91 -1.55 5.16 3.57
CA ALA A 91 -0.38 5.42 4.39
C ALA A 91 -0.01 4.15 5.18
N THR A 92 1.25 4.03 5.56
CA THR A 92 1.76 2.97 6.43
C THR A 92 2.41 3.57 7.68
N ARG A 93 2.56 2.76 8.70
CA ARG A 93 3.29 3.14 9.90
C ARG A 93 4.79 3.24 9.57
N ALA A 94 5.46 4.22 10.16
CA ALA A 94 6.87 4.50 9.99
C ALA A 94 7.51 4.92 11.31
N TYR A 95 7.40 4.07 12.33
CA TYR A 95 8.07 4.27 13.61
C TYR A 95 9.58 4.22 13.40
N GLU A 96 10.32 4.86 14.29
CA GLU A 96 11.78 4.86 14.24
C GLU A 96 12.34 3.42 14.21
N GLY A 97 13.17 3.13 13.21
CA GLY A 97 13.76 1.80 12.98
C GLY A 97 12.79 0.77 12.37
N GLU A 98 11.52 1.09 12.14
CA GLU A 98 10.57 0.16 11.55
C GLU A 98 10.82 -0.01 10.04
N ILE A 99 10.97 -1.26 9.60
CA ILE A 99 11.17 -1.56 8.17
C ILE A 99 9.83 -1.57 7.45
N GLY A 100 9.76 -0.82 6.36
CA GLY A 100 8.60 -0.70 5.48
C GLY A 100 8.92 -0.93 4.02
N ILE A 101 7.88 -0.95 3.19
CA ILE A 101 8.00 -1.00 1.74
C ILE A 101 7.11 0.07 1.11
N ILE A 102 7.67 0.83 0.17
CA ILE A 102 6.94 1.82 -0.64
C ILE A 102 7.01 1.38 -2.09
N PRO A 103 5.98 0.68 -2.61
CA PRO A 103 5.94 0.23 -4.00
C PRO A 103 5.71 1.39 -4.97
N GLY A 104 6.33 1.27 -6.14
CA GLY A 104 6.06 2.12 -7.29
C GLY A 104 4.85 1.64 -8.09
N SER A 105 5.10 1.21 -9.32
CA SER A 105 4.10 0.66 -10.25
C SER A 105 4.68 -0.53 -11.01
N MET A 106 3.94 -1.07 -11.99
CA MET A 106 4.43 -2.19 -12.82
C MET A 106 5.78 -1.92 -13.50
N GLY A 107 6.05 -0.69 -13.88
CA GLY A 107 7.28 -0.31 -14.61
C GLY A 107 8.15 0.69 -13.87
N THR A 108 7.97 0.88 -12.57
CA THR A 108 8.78 1.79 -11.77
C THR A 108 9.34 1.09 -10.54
N LYS A 109 10.39 1.67 -9.98
CA LYS A 109 11.08 1.15 -8.80
C LYS A 109 10.17 1.08 -7.57
N SER A 110 10.56 0.24 -6.61
CA SER A 110 10.01 0.17 -5.26
C SER A 110 11.12 0.36 -4.24
N TYR A 111 10.82 0.72 -3.02
CA TYR A 111 11.82 0.99 -2.00
C TYR A 111 11.53 0.22 -0.72
N ILE A 112 12.58 -0.41 -0.16
CA ILE A 112 12.58 -0.84 1.24
C ILE A 112 13.10 0.36 2.03
N VAL A 113 12.38 0.74 3.07
CA VAL A 113 12.65 1.95 3.84
C VAL A 113 12.68 1.65 5.32
N GLU A 114 13.37 2.50 6.08
CA GLU A 114 13.35 2.55 7.54
C GLU A 114 12.58 3.80 7.96
N GLY A 115 11.60 3.64 8.85
CA GLY A 115 10.84 4.74 9.43
C GLY A 115 11.71 5.62 10.33
N LEU A 116 11.47 6.92 10.31
CA LEU A 116 12.17 7.91 11.14
C LEU A 116 11.35 8.37 12.35
N GLY A 117 10.12 7.86 12.51
CA GLY A 117 9.29 8.15 13.68
C GLY A 117 8.82 9.60 13.78
N ASN A 118 8.75 10.34 12.66
CA ASN A 118 8.37 11.76 12.65
C ASN A 118 6.99 11.97 13.30
N PRO A 119 6.90 12.71 14.43
CA PRO A 119 5.64 12.89 15.14
C PRO A 119 4.63 13.74 14.36
N GLU A 120 5.07 14.66 13.50
CA GLU A 120 4.17 15.54 12.74
C GLU A 120 3.36 14.77 11.69
N SER A 121 3.87 13.62 11.22
CA SER A 121 3.16 12.71 10.32
C SER A 121 2.38 11.62 11.07
N PHE A 122 2.22 11.70 12.39
CA PHE A 122 1.74 10.61 13.23
C PHE A 122 2.54 9.32 13.00
N LYS A 123 3.87 9.47 12.85
CA LYS A 123 4.80 8.38 12.57
C LYS A 123 4.33 7.51 11.40
N SER A 124 3.96 8.19 10.30
CA SER A 124 3.42 7.57 9.08
C SER A 124 4.18 8.05 7.84
N CYS A 125 4.17 7.23 6.80
CA CYS A 125 4.69 7.55 5.47
C CYS A 125 3.68 7.09 4.40
N SER A 126 3.96 7.38 3.12
CA SER A 126 3.13 6.89 2.02
C SER A 126 3.19 5.35 1.93
N HIS A 127 2.11 4.75 1.42
CA HIS A 127 2.05 3.30 1.18
C HIS A 127 2.51 2.90 -0.23
N GLY A 128 2.87 3.87 -1.08
CA GLY A 128 3.26 3.69 -2.49
C GLY A 128 3.35 5.02 -3.23
N ALA A 129 3.61 4.97 -4.52
CA ALA A 129 3.77 6.16 -5.36
C ALA A 129 2.54 7.10 -5.37
N GLY A 130 1.36 6.58 -5.11
CA GLY A 130 0.11 7.32 -5.25
C GLY A 130 -0.30 7.53 -6.71
N ARG A 131 -1.60 7.60 -6.95
CA ARG A 131 -2.15 7.67 -8.31
C ARG A 131 -2.33 9.11 -8.78
N LEU A 132 -2.10 9.32 -10.07
CA LEU A 132 -2.47 10.55 -10.80
C LEU A 132 -3.88 10.47 -11.37
N MET A 133 -4.35 9.25 -11.65
CA MET A 133 -5.67 9.00 -12.24
C MET A 133 -6.32 7.73 -11.69
N GLY A 134 -7.65 7.66 -11.75
CA GLY A 134 -8.40 6.48 -11.33
C GLY A 134 -8.16 5.28 -12.26
N ARG A 135 -8.47 4.05 -11.76
CA ARG A 135 -8.25 2.81 -12.55
C ARG A 135 -8.95 2.83 -13.89
N LYS A 136 -10.23 3.22 -13.93
CA LYS A 136 -11.01 3.32 -15.18
C LYS A 136 -10.45 4.37 -16.14
N ASP A 137 -9.90 5.46 -15.60
CA ASP A 137 -9.25 6.49 -16.41
C ASP A 137 -7.93 6.00 -17.00
N ALA A 138 -7.14 5.26 -16.23
CA ALA A 138 -5.92 4.63 -16.72
C ALA A 138 -6.20 3.70 -17.89
N CYS A 139 -7.17 2.79 -17.76
CA CYS A 139 -7.58 1.89 -18.85
C CYS A 139 -8.11 2.64 -20.09
N ARG A 140 -8.70 3.83 -19.94
CA ARG A 140 -9.23 4.60 -21.07
C ARG A 140 -8.20 5.48 -21.74
N ARG A 141 -7.22 6.00 -21.01
CA ARG A 141 -6.33 7.10 -21.44
C ARG A 141 -4.91 6.65 -21.77
N LEU A 142 -4.44 5.57 -21.18
CA LEU A 142 -3.11 5.05 -21.44
C LEU A 142 -3.12 4.13 -22.65
N SER A 143 -2.00 4.10 -23.37
CA SER A 143 -1.81 3.24 -24.54
C SER A 143 -1.18 1.92 -24.11
N LEU A 144 -1.81 0.80 -24.48
CA LEU A 144 -1.28 -0.54 -24.19
C LEU A 144 0.10 -0.75 -24.83
N ASP A 145 0.26 -0.29 -26.07
CA ASP A 145 1.52 -0.46 -26.80
C ASP A 145 2.65 0.37 -26.19
N GLU A 146 2.38 1.61 -25.76
CA GLU A 146 3.36 2.45 -25.09
C GLU A 146 3.79 1.88 -23.73
N GLU A 147 2.86 1.36 -22.93
CA GLU A 147 3.18 0.74 -21.64
C GLU A 147 3.96 -0.56 -21.81
N LYS A 148 3.61 -1.40 -22.81
CA LYS A 148 4.41 -2.59 -23.18
C LYS A 148 5.81 -2.22 -23.60
N GLU A 149 5.95 -1.25 -24.51
CA GLU A 149 7.26 -0.80 -24.99
C GLU A 149 8.11 -0.25 -23.86
N ARG A 150 7.56 0.54 -22.95
CA ARG A 150 8.24 1.06 -21.76
C ARG A 150 8.79 -0.04 -20.87
N MET A 151 8.01 -1.11 -20.65
CA MET A 151 8.48 -2.27 -19.86
C MET A 151 9.50 -3.10 -20.61
N ASN A 152 9.31 -3.31 -21.92
CA ASN A 152 10.26 -4.04 -22.76
C ASN A 152 11.64 -3.36 -22.79
N GLN A 153 11.67 -2.02 -22.90
CA GLN A 153 12.92 -1.24 -22.87
C GLN A 153 13.68 -1.36 -21.55
N GLN A 154 12.97 -1.63 -20.46
CA GLN A 154 13.56 -1.90 -19.15
C GLN A 154 13.88 -3.39 -18.91
N GLY A 155 13.60 -4.26 -19.86
CA GLY A 155 13.80 -5.71 -19.72
C GLY A 155 12.82 -6.38 -18.75
N ILE A 156 11.68 -5.74 -18.47
CA ILE A 156 10.66 -6.28 -17.54
C ILE A 156 9.85 -7.37 -18.27
N ILE A 157 9.84 -8.57 -17.71
CA ILE A 157 8.99 -9.67 -18.21
C ILE A 157 7.54 -9.37 -17.80
N HIS A 158 6.63 -9.33 -18.77
CA HIS A 158 5.21 -9.05 -18.47
C HIS A 158 4.27 -9.84 -19.37
N GLY A 159 3.04 -10.06 -18.86
CA GLY A 159 1.97 -10.74 -19.60
C GLY A 159 0.84 -9.82 -20.02
N LEU A 160 1.05 -8.51 -20.16
CA LEU A 160 0.00 -7.56 -20.56
C LEU A 160 -0.56 -7.90 -21.94
N ARG A 161 -1.88 -8.08 -22.04
CA ARG A 161 -2.59 -8.47 -23.26
C ARG A 161 -3.68 -7.51 -23.68
N SER A 162 -4.34 -6.85 -22.71
CA SER A 162 -5.51 -6.05 -22.94
C SER A 162 -5.43 -4.66 -22.29
N GLN A 163 -6.25 -3.76 -22.80
CA GLN A 163 -6.39 -2.39 -22.29
C GLN A 163 -6.90 -2.36 -20.82
N ASP A 164 -7.70 -3.35 -20.42
CA ASP A 164 -8.26 -3.43 -19.08
C ASP A 164 -7.20 -3.74 -18.00
N GLU A 165 -6.04 -4.25 -18.42
CA GLU A 165 -4.91 -4.53 -17.53
C GLU A 165 -4.05 -3.29 -17.20
N LEU A 166 -4.35 -2.15 -17.81
CA LEU A 166 -3.64 -0.89 -17.59
C LEU A 166 -4.05 -0.14 -16.32
N ASP A 167 -4.93 -0.72 -15.52
CA ASP A 167 -5.38 -0.10 -14.25
C ASP A 167 -4.21 0.18 -13.28
N GLU A 168 -3.12 -0.58 -13.34
CA GLU A 168 -1.91 -0.42 -12.53
C GLU A 168 -0.67 0.01 -13.37
N ALA A 169 -0.88 0.52 -14.59
CA ALA A 169 0.19 0.95 -15.47
C ALA A 169 0.97 2.15 -14.92
N SER A 170 2.25 2.25 -15.30
CA SER A 170 3.17 3.27 -14.78
C SER A 170 2.67 4.70 -15.00
N GLY A 171 2.05 4.98 -16.14
CA GLY A 171 1.47 6.28 -16.44
C GLY A 171 0.30 6.70 -15.55
N ALA A 172 -0.25 5.78 -14.75
CA ALA A 172 -1.33 6.09 -13.79
C ALA A 172 -0.82 6.61 -12.44
N TYR A 173 0.51 6.58 -12.20
CA TYR A 173 1.12 6.88 -10.90
C TYR A 173 2.00 8.12 -10.93
N LYS A 174 2.21 8.71 -9.76
CA LYS A 174 3.22 9.75 -9.55
C LYS A 174 4.62 9.16 -9.70
N ASP A 175 5.58 10.04 -9.96
CA ASP A 175 6.99 9.65 -9.94
C ASP A 175 7.40 9.23 -8.53
N ILE A 176 7.73 7.96 -8.37
CA ILE A 176 8.12 7.38 -7.08
C ILE A 176 9.41 8.01 -6.53
N ALA A 177 10.35 8.41 -7.38
CA ALA A 177 11.57 9.07 -6.93
C ALA A 177 11.26 10.43 -6.29
N GLN A 178 10.31 11.17 -6.86
CA GLN A 178 9.83 12.42 -6.28
C GLN A 178 9.07 12.20 -4.97
N VAL A 179 8.27 11.12 -4.86
CA VAL A 179 7.58 10.76 -3.62
C VAL A 179 8.59 10.49 -2.51
N ILE A 180 9.59 9.64 -2.76
CA ILE A 180 10.66 9.34 -1.79
C ILE A 180 11.45 10.61 -1.42
N ALA A 181 11.76 11.48 -2.38
CA ALA A 181 12.46 12.73 -2.11
C ALA A 181 11.64 13.69 -1.20
N ASN A 182 10.32 13.67 -1.30
CA ASN A 182 9.43 14.48 -0.50
C ASN A 182 9.22 13.93 0.92
N GLU A 183 9.55 12.67 1.16
CA GLU A 183 9.37 11.97 2.45
C GLU A 183 10.69 11.72 3.19
N ARG A 184 11.74 12.48 2.89
CA ARG A 184 13.08 12.31 3.50
C ARG A 184 13.11 12.54 5.01
N ASP A 185 12.12 13.20 5.56
CA ASP A 185 11.89 13.43 6.98
C ASP A 185 11.00 12.37 7.64
N LEU A 186 10.39 11.49 6.86
CA LEU A 186 9.51 10.41 7.30
C LEU A 186 10.18 9.05 7.22
N VAL A 187 10.98 8.82 6.19
CA VAL A 187 11.65 7.54 5.93
C VAL A 187 13.04 7.71 5.36
N LYS A 188 13.89 6.72 5.63
CA LYS A 188 15.22 6.57 5.04
C LYS A 188 15.19 5.39 4.08
N PRO A 189 15.42 5.59 2.76
CA PRO A 189 15.57 4.50 1.80
C PRO A 189 16.79 3.62 2.16
N LEU A 190 16.57 2.31 2.24
CA LEU A 190 17.61 1.31 2.48
C LEU A 190 17.97 0.56 1.20
N VAL A 191 16.96 0.15 0.43
CA VAL A 191 17.14 -0.62 -0.80
C VAL A 191 16.20 -0.09 -1.87
N GLU A 192 16.75 0.09 -3.07
CA GLU A 192 15.98 0.37 -4.28
C GLU A 192 15.80 -0.94 -5.07
N LEU A 193 14.56 -1.29 -5.39
CA LEU A 193 14.20 -2.49 -6.11
C LEU A 193 13.72 -2.14 -7.52
N ALA A 194 14.38 -2.67 -8.53
CA ALA A 194 13.90 -2.57 -9.92
C ALA A 194 12.93 -3.72 -10.23
N PRO A 195 11.84 -3.50 -10.95
CA PRO A 195 10.93 -4.57 -11.34
C PRO A 195 11.61 -5.50 -12.36
N MET A 196 11.52 -6.81 -12.13
CA MET A 196 12.02 -7.85 -13.06
C MET A 196 10.89 -8.47 -13.87
N ALA A 197 9.75 -8.65 -13.23
CA ALA A 197 8.60 -9.27 -13.87
C ALA A 197 7.29 -8.73 -13.26
N VAL A 198 6.24 -8.72 -14.07
CA VAL A 198 4.86 -8.38 -13.67
C VAL A 198 3.95 -9.55 -14.01
N ILE A 199 3.31 -10.11 -12.97
CA ILE A 199 2.33 -11.18 -13.08
C ILE A 199 0.97 -10.60 -12.70
N LYS A 200 0.02 -10.67 -13.62
CA LYS A 200 -1.38 -10.30 -13.38
C LYS A 200 -2.25 -11.55 -13.58
N GLY A 201 -3.25 -11.69 -12.72
CA GLY A 201 -4.25 -12.75 -12.79
C GLY A 201 -5.59 -12.21 -13.29
#